data_3f1e9ec3cb50b57ccbd24681b5ae0478
#
_entry.id   3f1e9ec3cb50b57ccbd24681b5ae0478
#
_cell.length_a   1.000
_cell.length_b   1.000
_cell.length_c   1.000
_cell.angle_alpha   90.00
_cell.angle_beta   90.00
_cell.angle_gamma   90.00
#
_symmetry.space_group_name_H-M   'P 1'
#
loop_
_entity.id
_entity.type
_entity.pdbx_description
1 polymer ?
#
loop_
_entity_poly.entity_id
_entity_poly.type
_entity_poly.pdbx_seq_one_letter_code
_entity_poly.pdbx_strand_id
1 'polypeptide(L)'
;MDVEEHEKIYSAMKKLSELPPRDIGGIYKDEICNFKEVEKQRKSLISMITTSPDFIFDEKSLKIYYPLKFKVVDNECAFGKSTVALQGIVHYFANPSNRNNKIIWVTERIEDCEENAKWLNDITEIENFAVAITSEMPRLLREEYIRKYSVIFITHERYRRLSREYNTEERSSFQDGKQLMIIDEKLNMQSTITFCKTKNRELIEEIKKLVGKKASNQALNLYRRIVRPLLKYLGITNKKDVYKKGIILNFQDNLTYIKNCINDLKNIIKANADNDLIYEDFEDKEYQTIYEKIEDLKEFYIGRCIVDSMTYSKGSEVVLQVPNYSMKMWGLQNNIVLDATASMDLTYQYKNDIFQLFPQKKVFNHKYWNIHCLDVNCTTYGRTRKYTNFYEEVNTIIKENGEDNFFVMANLYDDEEPTYKGSSTRRKKHIFLGIVGHVGNVNGRNDYAEKKNYINTDYIYENDRSYILKYLYYNQNAEIKNWCSSSGKFVDENLEEFKRYEVA
;
A
#
# COMPACT_ATOMS: atom_id res chain seq x y z
N MET A 1 -21.95 4.56 22.60
CA MET A 1 -22.36 5.98 22.45
C MET A 1 -23.63 6.21 23.28
N ASP A 2 -23.60 7.17 24.16
CA ASP A 2 -24.77 7.52 24.99
C ASP A 2 -25.74 8.48 24.25
N VAL A 3 -26.80 8.94 24.93
CA VAL A 3 -27.82 9.79 24.31
C VAL A 3 -27.28 11.19 24.04
N GLU A 4 -26.48 11.76 24.94
CA GLU A 4 -25.88 13.09 24.79
C GLU A 4 -24.90 13.15 23.61
N GLU A 5 -24.03 12.14 23.51
CA GLU A 5 -23.12 12.01 22.36
C GLU A 5 -23.87 11.90 21.02
N HIS A 6 -25.01 11.18 21.03
CA HIS A 6 -25.81 11.07 19.82
C HIS A 6 -26.49 12.40 19.41
N GLU A 7 -26.92 13.20 20.39
CA GLU A 7 -27.45 14.55 20.12
C GLU A 7 -26.38 15.47 19.53
N LYS A 8 -25.14 15.37 20.02
CA LYS A 8 -24.00 16.11 19.45
C LYS A 8 -23.75 15.71 17.99
N ILE A 9 -23.78 14.43 17.65
CA ILE A 9 -23.65 13.96 16.27
C ILE A 9 -24.78 14.47 15.39
N TYR A 10 -26.02 14.43 15.87
CA TYR A 10 -27.14 14.95 15.11
C TYR A 10 -27.01 16.46 14.87
N SER A 11 -26.53 17.21 15.86
CA SER A 11 -26.19 18.62 15.70
C SER A 11 -25.07 18.85 14.69
N ALA A 12 -24.03 18.04 14.73
CA ALA A 12 -22.93 18.09 13.75
C ALA A 12 -23.43 17.80 12.33
N MET A 13 -24.28 16.79 12.14
CA MET A 13 -24.88 16.47 10.85
C MET A 13 -25.70 17.68 10.32
N LYS A 14 -26.48 18.34 11.16
CA LYS A 14 -27.24 19.52 10.78
C LYS A 14 -26.30 20.67 10.37
N LYS A 15 -25.28 20.96 11.17
CA LYS A 15 -24.24 21.96 10.82
C LYS A 15 -23.61 21.66 9.45
N LEU A 16 -23.23 20.40 9.20
CA LEU A 16 -22.62 19.99 7.93
C LEU A 16 -23.58 20.15 6.73
N SER A 17 -24.88 19.91 6.94
CA SER A 17 -25.87 20.08 5.87
C SER A 17 -26.16 21.56 5.52
N GLU A 18 -25.91 22.47 6.45
CA GLU A 18 -26.06 23.92 6.28
C GLU A 18 -24.80 24.58 5.70
N LEU A 19 -23.63 23.93 5.84
CA LEU A 19 -22.41 24.43 5.23
C LEU A 19 -22.49 24.32 3.71
N PRO A 20 -22.09 25.38 2.98
CA PRO A 20 -21.88 25.28 1.55
C PRO A 20 -20.91 24.10 1.30
N PRO A 21 -21.04 23.41 0.16
CA PRO A 21 -20.13 22.32 -0.16
C PRO A 21 -18.72 22.83 0.00
N ARG A 22 -18.05 22.40 1.09
CA ARG A 22 -16.68 22.84 1.36
C ARG A 22 -15.86 22.43 0.16
N ASP A 23 -15.34 23.44 -0.53
CA ASP A 23 -14.25 23.37 -1.49
C ASP A 23 -14.10 22.07 -2.28
N ILE A 24 -15.26 21.57 -2.78
CA ILE A 24 -15.22 20.55 -3.81
C ILE A 24 -14.54 21.18 -5.00
N GLY A 25 -13.42 20.57 -5.37
CA GLY A 25 -12.56 21.10 -6.38
C GLY A 25 -11.47 22.02 -5.85
N GLY A 26 -11.51 22.47 -4.58
CA GLY A 26 -10.51 23.39 -4.04
C GLY A 26 -10.23 24.53 -5.01
N ILE A 27 -8.96 24.68 -5.46
CA ILE A 27 -8.56 25.66 -6.48
C ILE A 27 -9.15 25.39 -7.86
N TYR A 28 -9.62 24.18 -8.12
CA TYR A 28 -10.26 23.76 -9.38
C TYR A 28 -11.76 24.02 -9.40
N LYS A 29 -12.31 24.73 -8.42
CA LYS A 29 -13.73 25.03 -8.31
C LYS A 29 -14.30 25.68 -9.57
N ASP A 30 -13.54 26.55 -10.20
CA ASP A 30 -13.94 27.23 -11.43
C ASP A 30 -13.90 26.29 -12.66
N GLU A 31 -13.25 25.14 -12.54
CA GLU A 31 -13.20 24.12 -13.59
C GLU A 31 -14.37 23.11 -13.49
N ILE A 32 -15.22 23.21 -12.45
CA ILE A 32 -16.36 22.33 -12.32
C ILE A 32 -17.36 22.65 -13.43
N CYS A 33 -17.55 21.68 -14.33
CA CYS A 33 -18.46 21.85 -15.47
C CYS A 33 -19.90 21.38 -15.17
N ASN A 34 -20.12 20.63 -14.08
CA ASN A 34 -21.42 20.06 -13.77
C ASN A 34 -21.68 19.92 -12.26
N PHE A 35 -22.10 21.01 -11.64
CA PHE A 35 -22.42 21.03 -10.20
C PHE A 35 -23.54 20.06 -9.79
N LYS A 36 -24.52 19.81 -10.66
CA LYS A 36 -25.59 18.83 -10.38
C LYS A 36 -25.05 17.41 -10.29
N GLU A 37 -24.07 17.07 -11.14
CA GLU A 37 -23.43 15.77 -11.10
C GLU A 37 -22.53 15.63 -9.86
N VAL A 38 -21.82 16.69 -9.48
CA VAL A 38 -21.05 16.74 -8.23
C VAL A 38 -21.94 16.42 -7.04
N GLU A 39 -23.06 17.12 -6.92
CA GLU A 39 -24.00 16.94 -5.81
C GLU A 39 -24.63 15.53 -5.80
N LYS A 40 -24.93 14.99 -6.99
CA LYS A 40 -25.40 13.61 -7.14
C LYS A 40 -24.37 12.60 -6.66
N GLN A 41 -23.11 12.76 -7.06
CA GLN A 41 -22.01 11.87 -6.67
C GLN A 41 -21.73 11.94 -5.16
N ARG A 42 -21.79 13.13 -4.54
CA ARG A 42 -21.70 13.30 -3.09
C ARG A 42 -22.78 12.51 -2.36
N LYS A 43 -24.05 12.72 -2.76
CA LYS A 43 -25.19 12.00 -2.18
C LYS A 43 -25.06 10.49 -2.36
N SER A 44 -24.56 10.05 -3.51
CA SER A 44 -24.30 8.65 -3.79
C SER A 44 -23.25 8.07 -2.84
N LEU A 45 -22.13 8.76 -2.62
CA LEU A 45 -21.09 8.30 -1.70
C LEU A 45 -21.59 8.26 -0.25
N ILE A 46 -22.28 9.30 0.21
CA ILE A 46 -22.90 9.30 1.55
C ILE A 46 -23.91 8.15 1.67
N SER A 47 -24.71 7.92 0.65
CA SER A 47 -25.67 6.79 0.63
C SER A 47 -24.96 5.44 0.73
N MET A 48 -23.85 5.21 0.02
CA MET A 48 -23.08 3.97 0.11
C MET A 48 -22.52 3.74 1.52
N ILE A 49 -22.15 4.80 2.22
CA ILE A 49 -21.67 4.76 3.60
C ILE A 49 -22.81 4.43 4.58
N THR A 50 -23.97 5.03 4.38
CA THR A 50 -25.11 4.97 5.32
C THR A 50 -26.04 3.79 5.05
N THR A 51 -25.98 3.16 3.88
CA THR A 51 -26.81 2.02 3.53
C THR A 51 -26.35 0.75 4.25
N SER A 52 -27.29 -0.06 4.67
CA SER A 52 -27.01 -1.38 5.26
C SER A 52 -26.25 -2.26 4.27
N PRO A 53 -25.33 -3.09 4.75
CA PRO A 53 -24.55 -3.98 3.90
C PRO A 53 -25.42 -5.04 3.23
N ASP A 54 -25.01 -5.47 2.03
CA ASP A 54 -25.61 -6.62 1.37
C ASP A 54 -25.31 -7.90 2.17
N PHE A 55 -26.31 -8.75 2.32
CA PHE A 55 -26.14 -10.02 3.01
C PHE A 55 -26.74 -11.18 2.21
N ILE A 56 -26.22 -12.37 2.46
CA ILE A 56 -26.74 -13.64 1.94
C ILE A 56 -27.31 -14.41 3.12
N PHE A 57 -28.58 -14.78 3.03
CA PHE A 57 -29.20 -15.67 3.98
C PHE A 57 -29.08 -17.11 3.48
N ASP A 58 -28.35 -17.95 4.23
CA ASP A 58 -28.26 -19.38 3.94
C ASP A 58 -29.38 -20.10 4.68
N GLU A 59 -30.38 -20.52 3.92
CA GLU A 59 -31.57 -21.22 4.46
C GLU A 59 -31.22 -22.54 5.12
N LYS A 60 -30.15 -23.22 4.71
CA LYS A 60 -29.74 -24.50 5.28
C LYS A 60 -29.13 -24.38 6.67
N SER A 61 -28.29 -23.38 6.87
CA SER A 61 -27.62 -23.14 8.15
C SER A 61 -28.37 -22.12 9.02
N LEU A 62 -29.42 -21.47 8.49
CA LEU A 62 -30.13 -20.33 9.11
C LEU A 62 -29.21 -19.20 9.54
N LYS A 63 -28.14 -18.95 8.76
CA LYS A 63 -27.13 -17.95 9.06
C LYS A 63 -27.11 -16.86 8.00
N ILE A 64 -26.79 -15.64 8.46
CA ILE A 64 -26.52 -14.49 7.60
C ILE A 64 -25.02 -14.43 7.34
N TYR A 65 -24.63 -14.32 6.09
CA TYR A 65 -23.27 -14.12 5.66
C TYR A 65 -23.15 -12.78 4.92
N TYR A 66 -22.08 -12.06 5.23
CA TYR A 66 -21.71 -10.85 4.48
C TYR A 66 -20.60 -11.22 3.50
N PRO A 67 -20.87 -11.16 2.18
CA PRO A 67 -19.83 -11.44 1.20
C PRO A 67 -18.71 -10.39 1.32
N LEU A 68 -17.47 -10.83 1.22
CA LEU A 68 -16.34 -9.90 1.16
C LEU A 68 -16.41 -9.15 -0.17
N LYS A 69 -16.99 -7.97 -0.15
CA LYS A 69 -17.13 -7.07 -1.30
C LYS A 69 -16.63 -5.68 -0.94
N PHE A 70 -15.89 -5.06 -1.87
CA PHE A 70 -15.42 -3.70 -1.77
C PHE A 70 -16.08 -2.88 -2.87
N LYS A 71 -16.85 -1.86 -2.49
CA LYS A 71 -17.44 -0.89 -3.39
C LYS A 71 -16.38 0.14 -3.75
N VAL A 72 -15.90 0.14 -4.97
CA VAL A 72 -14.83 1.02 -5.42
C VAL A 72 -15.41 2.22 -6.16
N VAL A 73 -15.13 3.42 -5.65
CA VAL A 73 -15.68 4.67 -6.18
C VAL A 73 -14.57 5.48 -6.82
N ASP A 74 -14.68 5.75 -8.12
CA ASP A 74 -13.65 6.41 -8.93
C ASP A 74 -13.94 7.89 -9.23
N ASN A 75 -14.44 8.64 -8.24
CA ASN A 75 -14.53 10.08 -8.38
C ASN A 75 -13.16 10.69 -8.76
N GLU A 76 -13.16 11.71 -9.59
CA GLU A 76 -11.94 12.39 -10.03
C GLU A 76 -11.07 12.88 -8.86
N CYS A 77 -9.76 13.04 -9.11
CA CYS A 77 -8.87 13.72 -8.18
C CYS A 77 -9.43 15.13 -7.85
N ALA A 78 -9.17 15.63 -6.66
CA ALA A 78 -9.68 16.91 -6.16
C ALA A 78 -11.22 17.01 -6.00
N PHE A 79 -11.97 15.92 -6.23
CA PHE A 79 -13.42 15.88 -5.96
C PHE A 79 -13.74 16.07 -4.46
N GLY A 80 -12.77 15.87 -3.57
CA GLY A 80 -12.99 15.89 -2.11
C GLY A 80 -13.60 14.61 -1.56
N LYS A 81 -13.27 13.45 -2.15
CA LYS A 81 -13.76 12.13 -1.74
C LYS A 81 -13.66 11.88 -0.25
N SER A 82 -12.47 12.11 0.32
CA SER A 82 -12.18 11.89 1.74
C SER A 82 -13.04 12.79 2.62
N THR A 83 -13.17 14.08 2.27
CA THR A 83 -14.04 15.03 2.98
C THR A 83 -15.51 14.61 2.95
N VAL A 84 -16.01 14.20 1.78
CA VAL A 84 -17.41 13.71 1.63
C VAL A 84 -17.62 12.42 2.42
N ALA A 85 -16.63 11.53 2.43
CA ALA A 85 -16.75 10.29 3.18
C ALA A 85 -16.68 10.52 4.70
N LEU A 86 -15.88 11.48 5.19
CA LEU A 86 -15.90 11.90 6.59
C LEU A 86 -17.27 12.48 7.00
N GLN A 87 -17.88 13.31 6.13
CA GLN A 87 -19.27 13.75 6.33
C GLN A 87 -20.23 12.56 6.37
N GLY A 88 -20.03 11.59 5.49
CA GLY A 88 -20.79 10.35 5.46
C GLY A 88 -20.72 9.55 6.76
N ILE A 89 -19.58 9.56 7.47
CA ILE A 89 -19.45 8.96 8.80
C ILE A 89 -20.35 9.65 9.83
N VAL A 90 -20.40 10.98 9.81
CA VAL A 90 -21.29 11.73 10.72
C VAL A 90 -22.75 11.40 10.42
N HIS A 91 -23.13 11.34 9.12
CA HIS A 91 -24.47 10.89 8.71
C HIS A 91 -24.78 9.45 9.13
N TYR A 92 -23.79 8.56 9.07
CA TYR A 92 -23.94 7.15 9.47
C TYR A 92 -24.31 7.03 10.95
N PHE A 93 -23.62 7.74 11.83
CA PHE A 93 -23.87 7.71 13.27
C PHE A 93 -25.09 8.54 13.70
N ALA A 94 -25.55 9.49 12.87
CA ALA A 94 -26.80 10.20 13.13
C ALA A 94 -28.03 9.27 13.07
N ASN A 95 -27.92 8.10 12.42
CA ASN A 95 -28.94 7.07 12.50
C ASN A 95 -28.84 6.33 13.84
N PRO A 96 -29.90 6.34 14.70
CA PRO A 96 -29.88 5.68 16.00
C PRO A 96 -29.54 4.19 15.94
N SER A 97 -29.89 3.50 14.85
CA SER A 97 -29.57 2.08 14.65
C SER A 97 -28.07 1.80 14.57
N ASN A 98 -27.26 2.79 14.22
CA ASN A 98 -25.82 2.66 14.06
C ASN A 98 -25.02 3.12 15.28
N ARG A 99 -25.69 3.54 16.34
CA ARG A 99 -25.08 4.13 17.56
C ARG A 99 -23.96 3.29 18.17
N ASN A 100 -24.10 1.98 18.15
CA ASN A 100 -23.13 1.03 18.73
C ASN A 100 -22.17 0.43 17.70
N ASN A 101 -22.32 0.83 16.44
CA ASN A 101 -21.45 0.37 15.38
C ASN A 101 -20.07 1.04 15.47
N LYS A 102 -19.09 0.43 14.82
CA LYS A 102 -17.73 0.97 14.73
C LYS A 102 -17.27 0.98 13.29
N ILE A 103 -16.35 1.91 13.00
CA ILE A 103 -15.81 2.14 11.67
C ILE A 103 -14.29 2.02 11.71
N ILE A 104 -13.72 1.46 10.64
CA ILE A 104 -12.29 1.53 10.35
C ILE A 104 -12.10 2.40 9.11
N TRP A 105 -11.22 3.37 9.22
CA TRP A 105 -10.71 4.14 8.09
C TRP A 105 -9.24 3.81 7.85
N VAL A 106 -8.91 3.51 6.60
CA VAL A 106 -7.55 3.16 6.19
C VAL A 106 -7.04 4.25 5.25
N THR A 107 -5.91 4.87 5.58
CA THR A 107 -5.28 5.91 4.75
C THR A 107 -3.78 5.71 4.64
N GLU A 108 -3.10 6.42 3.73
CA GLU A 108 -1.69 6.16 3.45
C GLU A 108 -0.76 6.62 4.57
N ARG A 109 -1.04 7.78 5.18
CA ARG A 109 -0.11 8.47 6.09
C ARG A 109 -0.61 8.53 7.53
N ILE A 110 0.35 8.62 8.46
CA ILE A 110 0.07 8.81 9.89
C ILE A 110 -0.60 10.17 10.10
N GLU A 111 -0.07 11.22 9.47
CA GLU A 111 -0.59 12.58 9.60
C GLU A 111 -2.06 12.65 9.17
N ASP A 112 -2.43 12.00 8.08
CA ASP A 112 -3.82 11.95 7.62
C ASP A 112 -4.73 11.20 8.60
N CYS A 113 -4.22 10.14 9.26
CA CYS A 113 -4.96 9.45 10.32
C CYS A 113 -5.27 10.39 11.49
N GLU A 114 -4.28 11.17 11.93
CA GLU A 114 -4.39 12.08 13.07
C GLU A 114 -5.28 13.28 12.76
N GLU A 115 -5.10 13.89 11.58
CA GLU A 115 -5.91 15.04 11.14
C GLU A 115 -7.38 14.66 10.97
N ASN A 116 -7.68 13.52 10.35
CA ASN A 116 -9.03 13.05 10.16
C ASN A 116 -9.71 12.66 11.49
N ALA A 117 -8.98 12.03 12.41
CA ALA A 117 -9.50 11.72 13.74
C ALA A 117 -9.82 13.00 14.51
N LYS A 118 -8.91 13.98 14.49
CA LYS A 118 -9.11 15.28 15.10
C LYS A 118 -10.32 16.02 14.49
N TRP A 119 -10.42 16.04 13.16
CA TRP A 119 -11.54 16.67 12.48
C TRP A 119 -12.90 16.09 12.91
N LEU A 120 -13.00 14.74 13.03
CA LEU A 120 -14.22 14.10 13.51
C LEU A 120 -14.54 14.46 14.97
N ASN A 121 -13.54 14.48 15.84
CA ASN A 121 -13.73 14.87 17.25
C ASN A 121 -14.19 16.34 17.35
N ASP A 122 -13.56 17.23 16.59
CA ASP A 122 -13.88 18.66 16.60
C ASP A 122 -15.30 18.94 16.09
N ILE A 123 -15.69 18.32 14.97
CA ILE A 123 -17.02 18.56 14.37
C ILE A 123 -18.17 17.94 15.18
N THR A 124 -17.91 16.80 15.83
CA THR A 124 -18.91 16.13 16.67
C THR A 124 -18.92 16.65 18.11
N GLU A 125 -17.91 17.41 18.51
CA GLU A 125 -17.70 17.87 19.89
C GLU A 125 -17.67 16.69 20.91
N ILE A 126 -17.16 15.52 20.46
CA ILE A 126 -16.99 14.31 21.27
C ILE A 126 -15.50 13.96 21.29
N GLU A 127 -14.87 14.13 22.43
CA GLU A 127 -13.41 13.99 22.60
C GLU A 127 -12.88 12.58 22.27
N ASN A 128 -13.67 11.54 22.54
CA ASN A 128 -13.27 10.15 22.34
C ASN A 128 -14.06 9.45 21.23
N PHE A 129 -14.50 10.19 20.20
CA PHE A 129 -15.26 9.63 19.09
C PHE A 129 -14.36 8.90 18.09
N ALA A 130 -13.23 9.50 17.73
CA ALA A 130 -12.30 9.00 16.73
C ALA A 130 -10.86 8.99 17.26
N VAL A 131 -10.04 8.04 16.77
CA VAL A 131 -8.63 7.91 17.15
C VAL A 131 -7.80 7.39 15.99
N ALA A 132 -6.56 7.88 15.86
CA ALA A 132 -5.53 7.31 15.01
C ALA A 132 -4.77 6.23 15.78
N ILE A 133 -4.68 5.02 15.21
CA ILE A 133 -3.86 3.93 15.75
C ILE A 133 -2.61 3.80 14.88
N THR A 134 -1.53 4.37 15.36
CA THR A 134 -0.25 4.43 14.64
C THR A 134 0.76 3.43 15.21
N SER A 135 1.92 3.29 14.55
CA SER A 135 3.01 2.46 15.04
C SER A 135 3.66 3.01 16.32
N GLU A 136 3.52 4.30 16.59
CA GLU A 136 4.08 4.98 17.75
C GLU A 136 3.28 4.71 19.04
N MET A 137 2.06 4.19 18.90
CA MET A 137 1.20 3.89 20.02
C MET A 137 1.57 2.56 20.69
N PRO A 138 1.79 2.51 22.03
CA PRO A 138 2.06 1.27 22.76
C PRO A 138 0.95 0.22 22.57
N ARG A 139 1.31 -1.05 22.49
CA ARG A 139 0.38 -2.15 22.20
C ARG A 139 -0.82 -2.21 23.16
N LEU A 140 -0.60 -2.06 24.44
CA LEU A 140 -1.67 -2.10 25.45
C LEU A 140 -2.71 -1.00 25.25
N LEU A 141 -2.25 0.22 24.91
CA LEU A 141 -3.15 1.34 24.59
C LEU A 141 -3.90 1.08 23.28
N ARG A 142 -3.26 0.46 22.29
CA ARG A 142 -3.92 0.10 21.02
C ARG A 142 -5.13 -0.81 21.26
N GLU A 143 -4.97 -1.87 22.06
CA GLU A 143 -6.06 -2.80 22.36
C GLU A 143 -7.21 -2.13 23.09
N GLU A 144 -6.91 -1.22 24.03
CA GLU A 144 -7.92 -0.41 24.70
C GLU A 144 -8.67 0.49 23.72
N TYR A 145 -7.95 1.22 22.88
CA TYR A 145 -8.52 2.18 21.93
C TYR A 145 -9.36 1.50 20.86
N ILE A 146 -8.93 0.34 20.36
CA ILE A 146 -9.71 -0.48 19.42
C ILE A 146 -11.10 -0.80 19.97
N ARG A 147 -11.21 -1.00 21.27
CA ARG A 147 -12.49 -1.31 21.95
C ARG A 147 -13.30 -0.06 22.31
N LYS A 148 -12.64 1.03 22.63
CA LYS A 148 -13.27 2.25 23.17
C LYS A 148 -13.86 3.14 22.08
N TYR A 149 -13.12 3.41 21.02
CA TYR A 149 -13.47 4.42 20.04
C TYR A 149 -14.44 3.92 18.97
N SER A 150 -15.34 4.81 18.51
CA SER A 150 -16.33 4.54 17.46
C SER A 150 -15.69 4.51 16.07
N VAL A 151 -14.70 5.38 15.81
CA VAL A 151 -13.98 5.44 14.54
C VAL A 151 -12.49 5.28 14.78
N ILE A 152 -11.87 4.36 14.03
CA ILE A 152 -10.45 4.05 14.12
C ILE A 152 -9.80 4.34 12.79
N PHE A 153 -8.76 5.16 12.80
CA PHE A 153 -7.91 5.42 11.64
C PHE A 153 -6.65 4.58 11.74
N ILE A 154 -6.31 3.88 10.65
CA ILE A 154 -5.08 3.09 10.52
C ILE A 154 -4.40 3.38 9.19
N THR A 155 -3.09 3.16 9.13
CA THR A 155 -2.35 3.31 7.88
C THR A 155 -2.52 2.11 6.94
N HIS A 156 -2.29 2.31 5.63
CA HIS A 156 -2.18 1.24 4.63
C HIS A 156 -1.19 0.16 5.05
N GLU A 157 -0.07 0.54 5.67
CA GLU A 157 0.92 -0.42 6.18
C GLU A 157 0.36 -1.28 7.30
N ARG A 158 -0.36 -0.69 8.26
CA ARG A 158 -1.05 -1.44 9.32
C ARG A 158 -2.09 -2.39 8.73
N TYR A 159 -2.87 -1.95 7.77
CA TYR A 159 -3.84 -2.81 7.09
C TYR A 159 -3.15 -3.99 6.39
N ARG A 160 -2.06 -3.75 5.64
CA ARG A 160 -1.27 -4.82 4.99
C ARG A 160 -0.69 -5.79 6.01
N ARG A 161 -0.17 -5.31 7.11
CA ARG A 161 0.33 -6.18 8.19
C ARG A 161 -0.78 -7.07 8.75
N LEU A 162 -1.95 -6.52 9.01
CA LEU A 162 -3.12 -7.27 9.46
C LEU A 162 -3.67 -8.24 8.38
N SER A 163 -3.35 -8.02 7.12
CA SER A 163 -3.75 -8.89 6.00
C SER A 163 -2.96 -10.19 5.92
N ARG A 164 -1.85 -10.31 6.64
CA ARG A 164 -1.03 -11.51 6.67
C ARG A 164 -1.71 -12.62 7.48
N GLU A 165 -1.55 -13.87 7.03
CA GLU A 165 -2.22 -15.03 7.62
C GLU A 165 -1.89 -15.21 9.10
N TYR A 166 -0.67 -14.94 9.51
CA TYR A 166 -0.22 -15.11 10.89
C TYR A 166 -0.69 -14.00 11.86
N ASN A 167 -1.26 -12.90 11.36
CA ASN A 167 -1.82 -11.82 12.16
C ASN A 167 -3.34 -11.91 12.31
N THR A 168 -3.91 -13.10 12.15
CA THR A 168 -5.37 -13.33 12.21
C THR A 168 -5.97 -12.93 13.56
N GLU A 169 -5.26 -13.20 14.66
CA GLU A 169 -5.74 -12.87 16.01
C GLU A 169 -5.81 -11.35 16.21
N GLU A 170 -4.74 -10.62 15.89
CA GLU A 170 -4.73 -9.16 15.95
C GLU A 170 -5.80 -8.57 15.00
N ARG A 171 -5.90 -9.07 13.78
CA ARG A 171 -6.94 -8.67 12.83
C ARG A 171 -8.35 -8.87 13.38
N SER A 172 -8.61 -9.97 14.07
CA SER A 172 -9.93 -10.23 14.67
C SER A 172 -10.31 -9.16 15.68
N SER A 173 -9.36 -8.65 16.47
CA SER A 173 -9.60 -7.53 17.37
C SER A 173 -9.99 -6.25 16.64
N PHE A 174 -9.39 -6.00 15.46
CA PHE A 174 -9.81 -4.89 14.61
C PHE A 174 -11.18 -5.10 13.95
N GLN A 175 -11.59 -6.34 13.69
CA GLN A 175 -12.88 -6.64 13.07
C GLN A 175 -14.04 -6.66 14.07
N ASP A 176 -13.76 -6.95 15.34
CA ASP A 176 -14.77 -7.11 16.36
C ASP A 176 -15.62 -5.84 16.58
N GLY A 177 -16.94 -6.01 16.46
CA GLY A 177 -17.92 -4.95 16.61
C GLY A 177 -17.88 -3.86 15.54
N LYS A 178 -17.14 -4.04 14.43
CA LYS A 178 -17.03 -3.06 13.36
C LYS A 178 -17.82 -3.50 12.12
N GLN A 179 -18.51 -2.55 11.48
CA GLN A 179 -19.43 -2.82 10.37
C GLN A 179 -19.01 -2.17 9.07
N LEU A 180 -18.32 -1.04 9.14
CA LEU A 180 -17.94 -0.26 7.96
C LEU A 180 -16.42 -0.07 7.91
N MET A 181 -15.86 -0.30 6.73
CA MET A 181 -14.46 0.02 6.39
C MET A 181 -14.43 1.00 5.22
N ILE A 182 -13.67 2.07 5.36
CA ILE A 182 -13.38 3.01 4.29
C ILE A 182 -11.87 2.96 4.04
N ILE A 183 -11.48 2.75 2.80
CA ILE A 183 -10.09 2.74 2.35
C ILE A 183 -9.90 3.94 1.45
N ASP A 184 -9.10 4.89 1.89
CA ASP A 184 -8.77 6.09 1.16
C ASP A 184 -7.54 5.86 0.31
N GLU A 185 -7.70 5.99 -0.98
CA GLU A 185 -6.75 5.65 -2.04
C GLU A 185 -6.50 4.13 -2.24
N LYS A 186 -5.83 3.80 -3.35
CA LYS A 186 -5.51 2.43 -3.73
C LYS A 186 -4.62 1.74 -2.70
N LEU A 187 -5.05 0.60 -2.21
CA LEU A 187 -4.23 -0.30 -1.42
C LEU A 187 -3.34 -1.16 -2.32
N ASN A 188 -2.04 -0.93 -2.26
CA ASN A 188 -1.09 -1.87 -2.85
C ASN A 188 -0.90 -3.07 -1.92
N MET A 189 -1.64 -4.15 -2.20
CA MET A 189 -1.56 -5.40 -1.41
C MET A 189 -0.35 -6.26 -1.76
N GLN A 190 0.31 -5.97 -2.87
CA GLN A 190 1.46 -6.73 -3.26
C GLN A 190 2.68 -6.34 -2.42
N SER A 191 3.31 -7.32 -1.80
CA SER A 191 4.66 -7.23 -1.24
C SER A 191 5.54 -8.33 -1.80
N THR A 192 6.83 -8.06 -1.92
CA THR A 192 7.82 -9.00 -2.44
C THR A 192 8.71 -9.48 -1.31
N ILE A 193 8.76 -10.79 -1.14
CA ILE A 193 9.67 -11.44 -0.21
C ILE A 193 10.92 -11.83 -0.96
N THR A 194 12.07 -11.43 -0.42
CA THR A 194 13.39 -11.70 -1.02
C THR A 194 14.20 -12.62 -0.11
N PHE A 195 14.74 -13.69 -0.66
CA PHE A 195 15.65 -14.62 0.02
C PHE A 195 16.99 -14.69 -0.70
N CYS A 196 18.08 -14.59 0.06
CA CYS A 196 19.46 -14.64 -0.44
C CYS A 196 20.42 -15.21 0.61
N LYS A 197 21.68 -15.41 0.25
CA LYS A 197 22.68 -15.95 1.18
C LYS A 197 22.93 -15.03 2.37
N THR A 198 22.90 -13.72 2.15
CA THR A 198 23.08 -12.73 3.22
C THR A 198 21.94 -12.80 4.22
N LYS A 199 20.68 -12.71 3.78
CA LYS A 199 19.50 -12.84 4.66
C LYS A 199 19.45 -14.20 5.37
N ASN A 200 19.88 -15.28 4.70
CA ASN A 200 19.97 -16.58 5.32
C ASN A 200 20.96 -16.62 6.50
N ARG A 201 22.11 -15.95 6.40
CA ARG A 201 23.08 -15.86 7.51
C ARG A 201 22.52 -15.04 8.68
N GLU A 202 21.93 -13.90 8.38
CA GLU A 202 21.30 -13.04 9.39
C GLU A 202 20.24 -13.80 10.18
N LEU A 203 19.35 -14.52 9.51
CA LEU A 203 18.30 -15.29 10.16
C LEU A 203 18.84 -16.46 11.00
N ILE A 204 19.94 -17.10 10.57
CA ILE A 204 20.63 -18.11 11.38
C ILE A 204 21.15 -17.50 12.70
N GLU A 205 21.77 -16.34 12.65
CA GLU A 205 22.30 -15.68 13.85
C GLU A 205 21.18 -15.20 14.78
N GLU A 206 20.09 -14.68 14.24
CA GLU A 206 18.92 -14.32 15.02
C GLU A 206 18.31 -15.54 15.74
N ILE A 207 18.12 -16.67 15.03
CA ILE A 207 17.63 -17.92 15.65
C ILE A 207 18.55 -18.37 16.78
N LYS A 208 19.87 -18.39 16.57
CA LYS A 208 20.84 -18.79 17.59
C LYS A 208 20.76 -17.91 18.83
N LYS A 209 20.64 -16.59 18.61
CA LYS A 209 20.54 -15.61 19.71
C LYS A 209 19.29 -15.86 20.56
N LEU A 210 18.14 -16.12 19.92
CA LEU A 210 16.87 -16.29 20.61
C LEU A 210 16.76 -17.61 21.39
N VAL A 211 17.16 -18.73 20.80
CA VAL A 211 16.93 -20.05 21.43
C VAL A 211 18.07 -20.50 22.35
N GLY A 212 19.18 -19.76 22.39
CA GLY A 212 20.34 -20.11 23.22
C GLY A 212 21.03 -21.43 22.78
N LYS A 213 22.09 -21.81 23.48
CA LYS A 213 22.94 -22.93 23.08
C LYS A 213 22.26 -24.31 23.08
N LYS A 214 21.34 -24.56 24.03
CA LYS A 214 20.73 -25.89 24.21
C LYS A 214 19.78 -26.27 23.05
N ALA A 215 18.92 -25.34 22.61
CA ALA A 215 17.93 -25.58 21.59
C ALA A 215 18.43 -25.22 20.15
N SER A 216 19.57 -24.55 20.06
CA SER A 216 20.09 -24.03 18.79
C SER A 216 20.24 -25.11 17.71
N ASN A 217 20.80 -26.29 18.04
CA ASN A 217 20.99 -27.35 17.06
C ASN A 217 19.68 -27.88 16.51
N GLN A 218 18.65 -28.05 17.34
CA GLN A 218 17.34 -28.53 16.92
C GLN A 218 16.64 -27.48 16.04
N ALA A 219 16.63 -26.22 16.48
CA ALA A 219 16.06 -25.12 15.71
C ALA A 219 16.75 -24.95 14.35
N LEU A 220 18.07 -24.94 14.31
CA LEU A 220 18.83 -24.82 13.08
C LEU A 220 18.67 -26.03 12.14
N ASN A 221 18.45 -27.23 12.66
CA ASN A 221 18.16 -28.39 11.82
C ASN A 221 16.81 -28.25 11.11
N LEU A 222 15.77 -27.78 11.81
CA LEU A 222 14.49 -27.48 11.20
C LEU A 222 14.60 -26.34 10.18
N TYR A 223 15.24 -25.25 10.55
CA TYR A 223 15.49 -24.13 9.64
C TYR A 223 16.22 -24.56 8.37
N ARG A 224 17.28 -25.36 8.48
CA ARG A 224 18.02 -25.89 7.33
C ARG A 224 17.14 -26.75 6.41
N ARG A 225 16.21 -27.51 6.97
CA ARG A 225 15.24 -28.29 6.15
C ARG A 225 14.34 -27.38 5.33
N ILE A 226 13.91 -26.22 5.91
CA ILE A 226 13.11 -25.23 5.22
C ILE A 226 13.89 -24.61 4.07
N VAL A 227 15.13 -24.15 4.31
CA VAL A 227 15.86 -23.33 3.32
C VAL A 227 16.74 -24.14 2.35
N ARG A 228 16.98 -25.41 2.59
CA ARG A 228 17.85 -26.26 1.75
C ARG A 228 17.46 -26.27 0.26
N PRO A 229 16.19 -26.43 -0.13
CA PRO A 229 15.79 -26.34 -1.52
C PRO A 229 16.10 -25.00 -2.15
N LEU A 230 15.88 -23.90 -1.42
CA LEU A 230 16.14 -22.53 -1.87
C LEU A 230 17.64 -22.28 -2.05
N LEU A 231 18.45 -22.69 -1.08
CA LEU A 231 19.92 -22.53 -1.12
C LEU A 231 20.56 -23.33 -2.27
N LYS A 232 20.01 -24.48 -2.63
CA LYS A 232 20.48 -25.26 -3.77
C LYS A 232 20.48 -24.41 -5.04
N TYR A 233 19.39 -23.68 -5.31
CA TYR A 233 19.31 -22.82 -6.50
C TYR A 233 20.22 -21.60 -6.43
N LEU A 234 20.35 -20.97 -5.26
CA LEU A 234 21.29 -19.87 -5.06
C LEU A 234 22.76 -20.28 -5.24
N GLY A 235 23.09 -21.58 -5.06
CA GLY A 235 24.44 -22.12 -5.26
C GLY A 235 24.78 -22.45 -6.71
N ILE A 236 23.78 -22.83 -7.51
CA ILE A 236 23.98 -23.33 -8.87
C ILE A 236 23.84 -22.24 -9.92
N THR A 237 23.01 -21.22 -9.65
CA THR A 237 22.67 -20.20 -10.64
C THR A 237 23.82 -19.23 -10.85
N ASN A 238 24.34 -19.19 -12.08
CA ASN A 238 25.34 -18.19 -12.49
C ASN A 238 24.65 -16.85 -12.71
N LYS A 239 25.23 -15.75 -12.21
CA LYS A 239 24.71 -14.39 -12.40
C LYS A 239 24.42 -14.06 -13.88
N LYS A 240 25.27 -14.51 -14.80
CA LYS A 240 25.12 -14.27 -16.24
C LYS A 240 23.85 -14.94 -16.82
N ASP A 241 23.44 -16.06 -16.26
CA ASP A 241 22.24 -16.79 -16.74
C ASP A 241 20.96 -16.15 -16.24
N VAL A 242 20.98 -15.55 -15.06
CA VAL A 242 19.85 -14.79 -14.49
C VAL A 242 19.48 -13.59 -15.36
N TYR A 243 20.49 -12.87 -15.85
CA TYR A 243 20.26 -11.70 -16.70
C TYR A 243 19.73 -12.04 -18.09
N LYS A 244 19.99 -13.24 -18.59
CA LYS A 244 19.69 -13.60 -19.98
C LYS A 244 18.35 -14.29 -20.17
N LYS A 245 17.85 -15.05 -19.20
CA LYS A 245 16.72 -15.97 -19.42
C LYS A 245 15.54 -15.82 -18.47
N GLY A 246 15.68 -15.12 -17.34
CA GLY A 246 14.68 -15.13 -16.26
C GLY A 246 14.32 -16.58 -15.88
N ILE A 247 14.42 -16.91 -14.61
CA ILE A 247 14.15 -18.25 -14.13
C ILE A 247 12.96 -18.20 -13.18
N ILE A 248 11.93 -18.97 -13.47
CA ILE A 248 10.78 -19.16 -12.60
C ILE A 248 10.88 -20.56 -11.98
N LEU A 249 10.76 -20.61 -10.66
CA LEU A 249 10.87 -21.84 -9.88
C LEU A 249 9.54 -22.16 -9.20
N ASN A 250 9.30 -23.45 -9.00
CA ASN A 250 8.16 -23.97 -8.27
C ASN A 250 8.63 -25.00 -7.23
N PHE A 251 8.23 -24.80 -5.97
CA PHE A 251 8.56 -25.68 -4.84
C PHE A 251 7.30 -26.23 -4.14
N GLN A 252 6.13 -26.13 -4.76
CA GLN A 252 4.82 -26.43 -4.15
C GLN A 252 4.72 -27.86 -3.58
N ASP A 253 5.37 -28.84 -4.18
CA ASP A 253 5.32 -30.24 -3.74
C ASP A 253 5.76 -30.45 -2.29
N ASN A 254 6.50 -29.51 -1.73
CA ASN A 254 7.00 -29.57 -0.36
C ASN A 254 6.19 -28.77 0.66
N LEU A 255 5.11 -28.11 0.26
CA LEU A 255 4.41 -27.14 1.09
C LEU A 255 3.98 -27.67 2.46
N THR A 256 3.34 -28.84 2.49
CA THR A 256 2.84 -29.44 3.75
C THR A 256 3.98 -29.76 4.71
N TYR A 257 5.05 -30.35 4.19
CA TYR A 257 6.24 -30.65 4.99
C TYR A 257 6.88 -29.39 5.55
N ILE A 258 7.01 -28.34 4.74
CA ILE A 258 7.60 -27.07 5.15
C ILE A 258 6.73 -26.36 6.19
N LYS A 259 5.41 -26.35 6.05
CA LYS A 259 4.49 -25.82 7.07
C LYS A 259 4.72 -26.49 8.44
N ASN A 260 4.86 -27.81 8.46
CA ASN A 260 5.16 -28.53 9.70
C ASN A 260 6.52 -28.10 10.30
N CYS A 261 7.56 -28.04 9.46
CA CYS A 261 8.87 -27.58 9.93
C CYS A 261 8.86 -26.16 10.47
N ILE A 262 8.09 -25.23 9.87
CA ILE A 262 7.91 -23.85 10.33
C ILE A 262 7.22 -23.86 11.71
N ASN A 263 6.12 -24.60 11.85
CA ASN A 263 5.38 -24.69 13.11
C ASN A 263 6.27 -25.25 14.25
N ASP A 264 7.00 -26.33 13.98
CA ASP A 264 7.93 -26.92 14.95
C ASP A 264 9.03 -25.94 15.34
N LEU A 265 9.60 -25.21 14.37
CA LEU A 265 10.63 -24.19 14.63
C LEU A 265 10.07 -23.06 15.50
N LYS A 266 8.88 -22.56 15.20
CA LYS A 266 8.20 -21.53 16.01
C LYS A 266 7.94 -22.01 17.44
N ASN A 267 7.52 -23.26 17.61
CA ASN A 267 7.32 -23.85 18.94
C ASN A 267 8.63 -23.91 19.74
N ILE A 268 9.74 -24.29 19.11
CA ILE A 268 11.06 -24.30 19.76
C ILE A 268 11.47 -22.89 20.17
N ILE A 269 11.29 -21.90 19.30
CA ILE A 269 11.60 -20.51 19.61
C ILE A 269 10.74 -20.03 20.79
N LYS A 270 9.42 -20.27 20.72
CA LYS A 270 8.50 -19.89 21.81
C LYS A 270 8.84 -20.51 23.17
N ALA A 271 9.32 -21.75 23.16
CA ALA A 271 9.67 -22.46 24.40
C ALA A 271 11.00 -22.03 25.00
N ASN A 272 11.89 -21.37 24.26
CA ASN A 272 13.27 -21.09 24.66
C ASN A 272 13.66 -19.61 24.63
N ALA A 273 12.88 -18.75 24.02
CA ALA A 273 13.13 -17.32 23.99
C ALA A 273 12.42 -16.61 25.13
N ASP A 274 13.04 -15.56 25.69
CA ASP A 274 12.35 -14.63 26.56
C ASP A 274 11.17 -13.98 25.79
N ASN A 275 10.01 -13.93 26.43
CA ASN A 275 8.80 -13.38 25.81
C ASN A 275 9.01 -11.93 25.34
N ASP A 276 9.79 -11.14 26.07
CA ASP A 276 10.10 -9.76 25.71
C ASP A 276 10.88 -9.65 24.40
N LEU A 277 11.79 -10.60 24.12
CA LEU A 277 12.56 -10.64 22.85
C LEU A 277 11.73 -11.12 21.64
N ILE A 278 10.62 -11.80 21.90
CA ILE A 278 9.72 -12.27 20.80
C ILE A 278 8.77 -11.16 20.37
N TYR A 279 8.36 -10.32 21.32
CA TYR A 279 7.33 -9.31 21.17
C TYR A 279 7.85 -7.88 21.34
N GLU A 280 9.18 -7.65 21.32
CA GLU A 280 9.68 -6.29 21.30
C GLU A 280 9.00 -5.55 20.14
N ASP A 281 8.02 -4.72 20.49
CA ASP A 281 7.53 -3.63 19.67
C ASP A 281 8.69 -2.62 19.57
N PHE A 282 9.61 -2.87 18.66
CA PHE A 282 10.62 -1.88 18.32
C PHE A 282 9.88 -0.70 17.69
N GLU A 283 9.95 0.43 18.35
CA GLU A 283 9.35 1.71 17.97
C GLU A 283 9.84 2.24 16.61
N ASP A 284 10.82 1.57 15.98
CA ASP A 284 11.42 2.00 14.72
C ASP A 284 11.10 1.08 13.54
N LYS A 285 10.53 1.72 12.53
CA LYS A 285 10.35 1.36 11.12
C LYS A 285 11.11 0.12 10.67
N GLU A 286 10.36 -0.91 10.21
CA GLU A 286 10.82 -2.04 9.39
C GLU A 286 11.33 -3.33 10.08
N TYR A 287 11.18 -3.55 11.35
CA TYR A 287 11.58 -4.83 11.91
C TYR A 287 10.46 -5.87 11.85
N GLN A 288 10.51 -6.72 10.82
CA GLN A 288 9.81 -7.99 10.87
C GLN A 288 10.31 -8.80 12.06
N THR A 289 9.37 -9.29 12.88
CA THR A 289 9.72 -10.24 13.93
C THR A 289 10.35 -11.50 13.33
N ILE A 290 11.13 -12.24 14.11
CA ILE A 290 11.71 -13.51 13.66
C ILE A 290 10.61 -14.50 13.18
N TYR A 291 9.42 -14.46 13.80
CA TYR A 291 8.29 -15.28 13.37
C TYR A 291 7.80 -14.88 11.98
N GLU A 292 7.70 -13.61 11.70
CA GLU A 292 7.30 -13.10 10.39
C GLU A 292 8.31 -13.50 9.32
N LYS A 293 9.61 -13.36 9.60
CA LYS A 293 10.69 -13.78 8.68
C LYS A 293 10.66 -15.28 8.39
N ILE A 294 10.35 -16.11 9.39
CA ILE A 294 10.22 -17.56 9.23
C ILE A 294 8.95 -17.91 8.44
N GLU A 295 7.84 -17.25 8.73
CA GLU A 295 6.58 -17.44 8.00
C GLU A 295 6.71 -17.02 6.54
N ASP A 296 7.42 -15.94 6.25
CA ASP A 296 7.64 -15.47 4.88
C ASP A 296 8.37 -16.52 4.01
N LEU A 297 9.16 -17.41 4.60
CA LEU A 297 9.78 -18.52 3.86
C LEU A 297 8.75 -19.51 3.28
N LYS A 298 7.55 -19.57 3.85
CA LYS A 298 6.45 -20.40 3.35
C LYS A 298 6.01 -19.97 1.95
N GLU A 299 6.09 -18.68 1.65
CA GLU A 299 5.62 -18.12 0.39
C GLU A 299 6.35 -18.72 -0.82
N PHE A 300 7.63 -19.07 -0.69
CA PHE A 300 8.39 -19.77 -1.74
C PHE A 300 7.83 -21.16 -2.08
N TYR A 301 6.97 -21.72 -1.22
CA TYR A 301 6.34 -23.04 -1.38
C TYR A 301 4.85 -22.95 -1.68
N ILE A 302 4.24 -21.78 -1.58
CA ILE A 302 2.82 -21.58 -1.93
C ILE A 302 2.66 -21.39 -3.43
N GLY A 303 3.55 -20.63 -4.05
CA GLY A 303 3.46 -20.29 -5.45
C GLY A 303 4.82 -20.21 -6.14
N ARG A 304 4.81 -19.66 -7.32
CA ARG A 304 6.02 -19.54 -8.14
C ARG A 304 6.87 -18.36 -7.66
N CYS A 305 8.19 -18.54 -7.69
CA CYS A 305 9.16 -17.50 -7.42
C CYS A 305 10.08 -17.27 -8.62
N ILE A 306 10.68 -16.10 -8.66
CA ILE A 306 11.66 -15.74 -9.69
C ILE A 306 13.07 -15.72 -9.11
N VAL A 307 14.06 -15.98 -9.96
CA VAL A 307 15.46 -15.77 -9.67
C VAL A 307 15.87 -14.42 -10.22
N ASP A 308 16.47 -13.61 -9.38
CA ASP A 308 16.94 -12.27 -9.69
C ASP A 308 18.36 -12.04 -9.19
N SER A 309 18.92 -10.88 -9.50
CA SER A 309 20.14 -10.39 -8.90
C SER A 309 19.93 -8.98 -8.38
N MET A 310 20.30 -8.77 -7.12
CA MET A 310 20.25 -7.45 -6.49
C MET A 310 21.67 -6.93 -6.28
N THR A 311 21.85 -5.63 -6.51
CA THR A 311 23.12 -4.95 -6.26
C THR A 311 23.04 -4.25 -4.91
N TYR A 312 23.96 -4.58 -4.03
CA TYR A 312 24.15 -3.96 -2.72
C TYR A 312 25.43 -3.12 -2.73
N SER A 313 25.65 -2.33 -1.72
CA SER A 313 26.89 -1.55 -1.54
C SER A 313 28.17 -2.39 -1.60
N LYS A 314 28.10 -3.67 -1.22
CA LYS A 314 29.22 -4.63 -1.20
C LYS A 314 29.28 -5.57 -2.41
N GLY A 315 28.49 -5.32 -3.45
CA GLY A 315 28.45 -6.14 -4.66
C GLY A 315 27.06 -6.67 -5.00
N SER A 316 26.94 -7.46 -6.06
CA SER A 316 25.65 -8.04 -6.48
C SER A 316 25.52 -9.49 -6.00
N GLU A 317 24.32 -9.87 -5.55
CA GLU A 317 23.99 -11.21 -5.08
C GLU A 317 22.81 -11.78 -5.88
N VAL A 318 22.81 -13.08 -6.13
CA VAL A 318 21.64 -13.77 -6.68
C VAL A 318 20.61 -13.92 -5.57
N VAL A 319 19.37 -13.57 -5.87
CA VAL A 319 18.25 -13.60 -4.94
C VAL A 319 17.10 -14.42 -5.51
N LEU A 320 16.30 -15.01 -4.63
CA LEU A 320 14.98 -15.53 -4.95
C LEU A 320 13.94 -14.50 -4.50
N GLN A 321 12.98 -14.22 -5.34
CA GLN A 321 11.88 -13.30 -5.03
C GLN A 321 10.54 -13.98 -5.26
N VAL A 322 9.61 -13.75 -4.35
CA VAL A 322 8.27 -14.30 -4.41
C VAL A 322 7.27 -13.24 -3.94
N PRO A 323 6.09 -13.14 -4.57
CA PRO A 323 5.00 -12.35 -4.02
C PRO A 323 4.53 -12.96 -2.69
N ASN A 324 4.04 -12.13 -1.79
CA ASN A 324 3.39 -12.62 -0.59
C ASN A 324 1.98 -13.13 -0.93
N TYR A 325 1.86 -14.39 -1.31
CA TYR A 325 0.61 -15.04 -1.69
C TYR A 325 -0.40 -15.18 -0.54
N SER A 326 0.09 -15.22 0.70
CA SER A 326 -0.74 -15.33 1.90
C SER A 326 -1.38 -14.00 2.30
N MET A 327 -0.93 -12.89 1.72
CA MET A 327 -1.52 -11.58 1.98
C MET A 327 -2.86 -11.48 1.27
N LYS A 328 -3.95 -11.47 2.03
CA LYS A 328 -5.31 -11.41 1.50
C LYS A 328 -6.01 -10.17 2.02
N MET A 329 -6.76 -9.53 1.15
CA MET A 329 -7.67 -8.48 1.59
C MET A 329 -8.65 -9.03 2.63
N TRP A 330 -8.88 -8.24 3.65
CA TRP A 330 -9.90 -8.51 4.66
C TRP A 330 -10.82 -7.29 4.74
N GLY A 331 -12.03 -7.51 5.18
CA GLY A 331 -13.03 -6.46 5.24
C GLY A 331 -13.99 -6.66 6.39
N LEU A 332 -14.95 -5.79 6.42
CA LEU A 332 -16.09 -5.78 7.33
C LEU A 332 -17.37 -6.08 6.54
N GLN A 333 -18.51 -5.81 7.13
CA GLN A 333 -19.80 -6.04 6.46
C GLN A 333 -20.00 -5.10 5.26
N ASN A 334 -19.61 -3.83 5.38
CA ASN A 334 -19.61 -2.85 4.29
C ASN A 334 -18.19 -2.31 4.08
N ASN A 335 -17.69 -2.33 2.83
CA ASN A 335 -16.34 -1.89 2.53
C ASN A 335 -16.37 -0.95 1.32
N ILE A 336 -15.75 0.21 1.45
CA ILE A 336 -15.72 1.25 0.42
C ILE A 336 -14.26 1.61 0.15
N VAL A 337 -13.88 1.70 -1.12
CA VAL A 337 -12.57 2.17 -1.58
C VAL A 337 -12.77 3.46 -2.36
N LEU A 338 -12.03 4.49 -2.00
CA LEU A 338 -12.05 5.80 -2.64
C LEU A 338 -10.81 5.94 -3.54
N ASP A 339 -10.90 5.55 -4.80
CA ASP A 339 -9.75 5.57 -5.71
C ASP A 339 -10.09 6.29 -7.02
N ALA A 340 -9.45 7.42 -7.27
CA ALA A 340 -9.67 8.24 -8.46
C ALA A 340 -9.21 7.58 -9.77
N THR A 341 -8.36 6.57 -9.68
CA THR A 341 -7.76 5.86 -10.82
C THR A 341 -8.34 4.46 -11.02
N ALA A 342 -9.37 4.11 -10.25
CA ALA A 342 -9.88 2.74 -10.18
C ALA A 342 -10.33 2.16 -11.52
N SER A 343 -10.93 2.96 -12.40
CA SER A 343 -11.35 2.52 -13.73
C SER A 343 -10.19 2.15 -14.65
N MET A 344 -8.98 2.64 -14.36
CA MET A 344 -7.76 2.36 -15.12
C MET A 344 -6.90 1.27 -14.46
N ASP A 345 -7.25 0.86 -13.25
CA ASP A 345 -6.43 -0.08 -12.47
C ASP A 345 -6.87 -1.53 -12.67
N LEU A 346 -5.97 -2.33 -13.20
CA LEU A 346 -6.21 -3.76 -13.43
C LEU A 346 -6.47 -4.58 -12.17
N THR A 347 -6.00 -4.14 -11.01
CA THR A 347 -6.24 -4.84 -9.74
C THR A 347 -7.73 -5.10 -9.54
N TYR A 348 -8.56 -4.09 -9.82
CA TYR A 348 -10.01 -4.19 -9.65
C TYR A 348 -10.67 -5.09 -10.68
N GLN A 349 -10.09 -5.22 -11.88
CA GLN A 349 -10.56 -6.11 -12.92
C GLN A 349 -10.16 -7.56 -12.66
N TYR A 350 -8.91 -7.82 -12.25
CA TYR A 350 -8.43 -9.17 -11.92
C TYR A 350 -9.07 -9.75 -10.65
N LYS A 351 -9.53 -8.91 -9.75
CA LYS A 351 -10.18 -9.28 -8.49
C LYS A 351 -11.65 -8.84 -8.44
N ASN A 352 -12.37 -8.97 -9.56
CA ASN A 352 -13.80 -8.64 -9.66
C ASN A 352 -14.70 -9.53 -8.79
N ASP A 353 -14.16 -10.63 -8.29
CA ASP A 353 -14.79 -11.46 -7.28
C ASP A 353 -14.97 -10.74 -5.94
N ILE A 354 -14.07 -9.82 -5.58
CA ILE A 354 -14.11 -9.04 -4.34
C ILE A 354 -14.34 -7.53 -4.56
N PHE A 355 -14.00 -6.98 -5.74
CA PHE A 355 -14.20 -5.57 -6.04
C PHE A 355 -15.40 -5.34 -6.95
N GLN A 356 -16.22 -4.36 -6.59
CA GLN A 356 -17.31 -3.87 -7.41
C GLN A 356 -17.06 -2.40 -7.74
N LEU A 357 -16.74 -2.12 -9.00
CA LEU A 357 -16.45 -0.77 -9.48
C LEU A 357 -17.75 0.02 -9.67
N PHE A 358 -17.78 1.23 -9.16
CA PHE A 358 -18.84 2.22 -9.34
C PHE A 358 -18.29 3.42 -10.11
N PRO A 359 -18.24 3.34 -11.46
CA PRO A 359 -17.70 4.40 -12.31
C PRO A 359 -18.48 5.70 -12.14
N GLN A 360 -17.75 6.79 -12.00
CA GLN A 360 -18.33 8.12 -11.85
C GLN A 360 -18.12 8.95 -13.12
N LYS A 361 -19.07 9.85 -13.39
CA LYS A 361 -18.91 10.78 -14.50
C LYS A 361 -17.90 11.85 -14.14
N LYS A 362 -17.11 12.27 -15.13
CA LYS A 362 -16.19 13.40 -14.97
C LYS A 362 -16.97 14.69 -14.71
N VAL A 363 -16.48 15.49 -13.78
CA VAL A 363 -17.10 16.73 -13.33
C VAL A 363 -16.22 17.96 -13.56
N PHE A 364 -14.92 17.77 -13.76
CA PHE A 364 -13.97 18.83 -14.07
C PHE A 364 -13.79 19.00 -15.58
N ASN A 365 -13.55 20.25 -15.99
CA ASN A 365 -13.25 20.58 -17.38
C ASN A 365 -11.75 20.88 -17.54
N HIS A 366 -11.03 19.93 -18.08
CA HIS A 366 -9.58 20.04 -18.31
C HIS A 366 -9.21 20.73 -19.64
N LYS A 367 -10.12 21.45 -20.28
CA LYS A 367 -9.88 22.10 -21.61
C LYS A 367 -8.77 23.14 -21.59
N TYR A 368 -8.43 23.67 -20.44
CA TYR A 368 -7.36 24.66 -20.28
C TYR A 368 -6.00 24.03 -19.94
N TRP A 369 -5.96 22.71 -19.78
CA TRP A 369 -4.72 22.01 -19.51
C TRP A 369 -3.94 21.86 -20.81
N ASN A 370 -2.71 22.36 -20.81
CA ASN A 370 -1.78 22.17 -21.93
C ASN A 370 -0.73 21.16 -21.47
N ILE A 371 -0.71 20.01 -22.14
CA ILE A 371 0.27 18.94 -21.84
C ILE A 371 1.33 18.98 -22.93
N HIS A 372 2.56 19.25 -22.55
CA HIS A 372 3.73 19.22 -23.41
C HIS A 372 4.59 18.02 -23.04
N CYS A 373 4.71 17.06 -23.96
CA CYS A 373 5.58 15.91 -23.80
C CYS A 373 6.89 16.15 -24.58
N LEU A 374 8.00 16.07 -23.86
CA LEU A 374 9.33 16.12 -24.47
C LEU A 374 9.91 14.71 -24.53
N ASP A 375 10.30 14.28 -25.73
CA ASP A 375 10.94 12.98 -25.94
C ASP A 375 12.43 13.05 -25.57
N VAL A 376 12.70 13.01 -24.29
CA VAL A 376 14.04 13.03 -23.70
C VAL A 376 14.28 11.83 -22.83
N ASN A 377 15.53 11.33 -22.82
CA ASN A 377 15.91 10.24 -21.93
C ASN A 377 16.09 10.74 -20.49
N CYS A 378 15.03 10.68 -19.70
CA CYS A 378 15.00 11.11 -18.31
C CYS A 378 15.61 10.13 -17.32
N THR A 379 16.25 9.02 -17.75
CA THR A 379 17.01 8.18 -16.81
C THR A 379 18.15 8.96 -16.18
N THR A 380 18.52 8.61 -14.93
CA THR A 380 19.66 9.25 -14.23
C THR A 380 20.93 9.25 -15.12
N TYR A 381 21.20 8.17 -15.83
CA TYR A 381 22.31 8.10 -16.77
C TYR A 381 22.12 9.02 -17.98
N GLY A 382 20.91 9.07 -18.55
CA GLY A 382 20.56 9.94 -19.67
C GLY A 382 20.78 11.41 -19.31
N ARG A 383 20.20 11.87 -18.20
CA ARG A 383 20.31 13.26 -17.71
C ARG A 383 21.73 13.66 -17.38
N THR A 384 22.51 12.79 -16.76
CA THR A 384 23.85 13.14 -16.27
C THR A 384 24.96 12.97 -17.31
N ARG A 385 24.75 12.14 -18.34
CA ARG A 385 25.80 11.78 -19.29
C ARG A 385 25.49 12.05 -20.77
N LYS A 386 24.23 11.98 -21.15
CA LYS A 386 23.84 12.18 -22.54
C LYS A 386 23.19 13.54 -22.80
N TYR A 387 22.47 14.05 -21.81
CA TYR A 387 21.75 15.30 -21.90
C TYR A 387 22.21 16.26 -20.78
N THR A 388 23.44 16.74 -20.92
CA THR A 388 24.14 17.50 -19.88
C THR A 388 23.50 18.84 -19.52
N ASN A 389 22.70 19.42 -20.44
CA ASN A 389 22.01 20.68 -20.24
C ASN A 389 20.58 20.52 -19.69
N PHE A 390 20.15 19.29 -19.40
CA PHE A 390 18.77 19.00 -18.99
C PHE A 390 18.28 19.90 -17.84
N TYR A 391 19.08 20.02 -16.78
CA TYR A 391 18.72 20.82 -15.62
C TYR A 391 18.73 22.33 -15.92
N GLU A 392 19.64 22.79 -16.75
CA GLU A 392 19.73 24.18 -17.16
C GLU A 392 18.52 24.59 -18.03
N GLU A 393 18.10 23.73 -18.95
CA GLU A 393 16.94 23.96 -19.80
C GLU A 393 15.65 23.97 -18.98
N VAL A 394 15.46 23.00 -18.06
CA VAL A 394 14.29 22.98 -17.19
C VAL A 394 14.26 24.25 -16.31
N ASN A 395 15.39 24.61 -15.71
CA ASN A 395 15.47 25.82 -14.89
C ASN A 395 15.26 27.11 -15.70
N THR A 396 15.64 27.14 -16.98
CA THR A 396 15.35 28.27 -17.87
C THR A 396 13.85 28.42 -18.08
N ILE A 397 13.15 27.33 -18.38
CA ILE A 397 11.68 27.32 -18.50
C ILE A 397 11.01 27.84 -17.22
N ILE A 398 11.48 27.38 -16.06
CA ILE A 398 10.94 27.81 -14.77
C ILE A 398 11.15 29.31 -14.53
N LYS A 399 12.35 29.83 -14.80
CA LYS A 399 12.67 31.27 -14.67
C LYS A 399 11.84 32.16 -15.58
N GLU A 400 11.71 31.75 -16.86
CA GLU A 400 10.97 32.53 -17.86
C GLU A 400 9.47 32.64 -17.54
N ASN A 401 8.92 31.69 -16.79
CA ASN A 401 7.49 31.64 -16.47
C ASN A 401 7.17 31.91 -14.98
N GLY A 402 8.18 32.29 -14.18
CA GLY A 402 8.05 32.63 -12.77
C GLY A 402 8.15 31.39 -11.83
N GLU A 403 9.19 31.36 -11.04
CA GLU A 403 9.56 30.20 -10.17
C GLU A 403 8.44 29.77 -9.21
N ASP A 404 7.71 30.73 -8.64
CA ASP A 404 6.63 30.47 -7.67
C ASP A 404 5.41 29.74 -8.29
N ASN A 405 5.32 29.73 -9.61
CA ASN A 405 4.22 29.09 -10.33
C ASN A 405 4.46 27.60 -10.63
N PHE A 406 5.65 27.08 -10.33
CA PHE A 406 6.03 25.74 -10.71
C PHE A 406 6.08 24.78 -9.53
N PHE A 407 5.56 23.59 -9.78
CA PHE A 407 5.86 22.37 -9.04
C PHE A 407 6.64 21.42 -9.94
N VAL A 408 7.79 20.96 -9.45
CA VAL A 408 8.66 20.03 -10.17
C VAL A 408 8.66 18.69 -9.44
N MET A 409 8.21 17.63 -10.09
CA MET A 409 8.35 16.27 -9.58
C MET A 409 9.67 15.67 -10.08
N ALA A 410 10.56 15.38 -9.14
CA ALA A 410 11.91 14.90 -9.41
C ALA A 410 12.26 13.63 -8.61
N ASN A 411 13.36 13.00 -8.96
CA ASN A 411 13.91 11.90 -8.19
C ASN A 411 14.64 12.45 -6.95
N LEU A 412 14.55 11.74 -5.83
CA LEU A 412 15.22 12.09 -4.58
C LEU A 412 16.73 12.37 -4.75
N TYR A 413 17.39 11.66 -5.67
CA TYR A 413 18.81 11.86 -5.98
C TYR A 413 19.15 13.20 -6.68
N ASP A 414 18.16 13.89 -7.19
CA ASP A 414 18.36 15.16 -7.88
C ASP A 414 18.28 16.36 -6.92
N ASP A 415 17.77 16.15 -5.71
CA ASP A 415 17.52 17.22 -4.72
C ASP A 415 18.43 17.16 -3.49
N GLU A 416 18.87 15.99 -3.05
CA GLU A 416 19.66 15.83 -1.83
C GLU A 416 21.18 15.91 -2.08
N GLU A 417 21.88 16.61 -1.19
CA GLU A 417 23.34 16.49 -1.12
C GLU A 417 23.72 15.04 -0.74
N PRO A 418 24.51 14.35 -1.55
CA PRO A 418 25.01 13.04 -1.16
C PRO A 418 25.89 13.19 0.08
N THR A 419 25.35 12.81 1.23
CA THR A 419 26.05 12.74 2.53
C THR A 419 27.14 11.67 2.59
N TYR A 420 27.48 11.06 1.47
CA TYR A 420 28.53 10.03 1.40
C TYR A 420 29.90 10.64 1.29
N LYS A 421 30.56 10.76 2.43
CA LYS A 421 32.03 10.95 2.50
C LYS A 421 32.72 9.72 1.91
N GLY A 422 33.15 9.78 0.66
CA GLY A 422 34.01 8.73 0.12
C GLY A 422 33.99 8.46 -1.38
N SER A 423 33.17 9.08 -2.20
CA SER A 423 33.27 8.93 -3.66
C SER A 423 33.95 10.15 -4.29
N SER A 424 35.05 9.88 -5.02
CA SER A 424 35.89 10.89 -5.71
C SER A 424 35.24 11.55 -6.93
N THR A 425 33.97 11.29 -7.20
CA THR A 425 33.19 11.97 -8.22
C THR A 425 32.28 13.00 -7.55
N ARG A 426 32.74 14.24 -7.48
CA ARG A 426 31.88 15.38 -7.19
C ARG A 426 30.80 15.44 -8.27
N ARG A 427 29.64 14.85 -8.01
CA ARG A 427 28.42 15.12 -8.79
C ARG A 427 28.05 16.56 -8.54
N LYS A 428 27.98 17.38 -9.57
CA LYS A 428 27.39 18.70 -9.47
C LYS A 428 25.98 18.53 -8.94
N LYS A 429 25.64 19.25 -7.87
CA LYS A 429 24.29 19.32 -7.33
C LYS A 429 23.43 20.01 -8.39
N HIS A 430 22.52 19.30 -8.98
CA HIS A 430 21.54 19.87 -9.90
C HIS A 430 20.27 20.12 -9.04
N ILE A 431 20.00 21.38 -8.78
CA ILE A 431 18.80 21.80 -8.06
C ILE A 431 17.85 22.37 -9.10
N PHE A 432 16.62 21.85 -9.11
CA PHE A 432 15.54 22.48 -9.84
C PHE A 432 15.10 23.74 -9.08
N LEU A 433 14.73 24.76 -9.83
CA LEU A 433 14.07 25.93 -9.31
C LEU A 433 12.57 25.62 -9.09
N GLY A 434 11.91 26.42 -8.25
CA GLY A 434 10.53 26.18 -7.88
C GLY A 434 10.39 25.25 -6.67
N ILE A 435 9.18 24.78 -6.42
CA ILE A 435 8.92 23.81 -5.35
C ILE A 435 9.15 22.41 -5.90
N VAL A 436 10.06 21.65 -5.29
CA VAL A 436 10.41 20.30 -5.71
C VAL A 436 9.76 19.28 -4.79
N GLY A 437 9.07 18.31 -5.39
CA GLY A 437 8.54 17.14 -4.71
C GLY A 437 9.16 15.86 -5.27
N HIS A 438 9.15 14.79 -4.47
CA HIS A 438 9.72 13.50 -4.88
C HIS A 438 8.64 12.50 -5.23
N VAL A 439 8.91 11.68 -6.22
CA VAL A 439 8.08 10.51 -6.54
C VAL A 439 7.89 9.64 -5.30
N GLY A 440 6.64 9.35 -4.94
CA GLY A 440 6.28 8.60 -3.74
C GLY A 440 6.06 9.46 -2.47
N ASN A 441 6.36 10.76 -2.51
CA ASN A 441 6.12 11.67 -1.38
C ASN A 441 5.09 12.77 -1.70
N VAL A 442 4.51 12.74 -2.89
CA VAL A 442 3.52 13.73 -3.37
C VAL A 442 2.09 13.19 -3.38
N ASN A 443 1.91 11.87 -3.22
CA ASN A 443 0.59 11.26 -3.19
C ASN A 443 -0.24 11.79 -2.02
N GLY A 444 -1.50 12.12 -2.27
CA GLY A 444 -2.42 12.65 -1.28
C GLY A 444 -2.08 14.05 -0.73
N ARG A 445 -1.10 14.78 -1.30
CA ARG A 445 -0.75 16.14 -0.89
C ARG A 445 -1.43 17.18 -1.75
N ASN A 446 -2.00 18.19 -1.08
CA ASN A 446 -2.57 19.37 -1.73
C ASN A 446 -1.65 20.59 -1.66
N ASP A 447 -0.46 20.48 -1.08
CA ASP A 447 0.49 21.56 -0.86
C ASP A 447 0.90 22.26 -2.16
N TYR A 448 0.76 21.56 -3.27
CA TYR A 448 1.15 22.03 -4.60
C TYR A 448 -0.05 22.42 -5.50
N ALA A 449 -1.26 22.31 -4.96
CA ALA A 449 -2.49 22.50 -5.72
C ALA A 449 -2.65 23.92 -6.30
N GLU A 450 -2.01 24.92 -5.70
CA GLU A 450 -2.04 26.31 -6.17
C GLU A 450 -1.06 26.59 -7.32
N LYS A 451 -0.19 25.63 -7.68
CA LYS A 451 0.80 25.83 -8.73
C LYS A 451 0.14 25.71 -10.11
N LYS A 452 0.44 26.69 -10.97
CA LYS A 452 -0.14 26.76 -12.33
C LYS A 452 0.56 25.82 -13.33
N ASN A 453 1.82 25.50 -13.07
CA ASN A 453 2.64 24.69 -13.94
C ASN A 453 3.22 23.51 -13.18
N TYR A 454 3.21 22.37 -13.84
CA TYR A 454 3.74 21.12 -13.32
C TYR A 454 4.77 20.55 -14.29
N ILE A 455 5.95 20.25 -13.81
CA ILE A 455 6.99 19.58 -14.58
C ILE A 455 7.26 18.22 -13.96
N ASN A 456 7.06 17.16 -14.73
CA ASN A 456 7.48 15.82 -14.34
C ASN A 456 8.81 15.50 -15.05
N THR A 457 9.89 15.45 -14.27
CA THR A 457 11.23 15.13 -14.77
C THR A 457 11.60 13.69 -14.60
N ASP A 458 10.75 12.89 -13.97
CA ASP A 458 11.05 11.50 -13.69
C ASP A 458 9.89 10.59 -14.13
N TYR A 459 10.25 9.43 -14.63
CA TYR A 459 9.31 8.40 -15.01
C TYR A 459 9.42 7.27 -13.99
N ILE A 460 8.30 6.92 -13.36
CA ILE A 460 8.24 5.77 -12.45
C ILE A 460 8.33 4.51 -13.31
N TYR A 461 9.55 4.05 -13.53
CA TYR A 461 9.78 2.79 -14.22
C TYR A 461 9.92 1.66 -13.21
N GLU A 462 8.94 0.80 -13.15
CA GLU A 462 9.09 -0.49 -12.51
C GLU A 462 9.87 -1.41 -13.45
N ASN A 463 10.82 -2.17 -12.92
CA ASN A 463 11.53 -3.15 -13.74
C ASN A 463 10.59 -4.30 -14.15
N ASP A 464 10.89 -4.98 -15.23
CA ASP A 464 10.06 -6.08 -15.76
C ASP A 464 9.74 -7.16 -14.72
N ARG A 465 10.61 -7.35 -13.73
CA ARG A 465 10.44 -8.34 -12.66
C ARG A 465 9.36 -7.94 -11.66
N SER A 466 9.20 -6.64 -11.41
CA SER A 466 8.09 -6.14 -10.58
C SER A 466 6.75 -6.48 -11.22
N TYR A 467 6.61 -6.31 -12.53
CA TYR A 467 5.39 -6.69 -13.25
C TYR A 467 5.13 -8.20 -13.19
N ILE A 468 6.18 -9.03 -13.32
CA ILE A 468 6.04 -10.48 -13.20
C ILE A 468 5.56 -10.86 -11.79
N LEU A 469 6.15 -10.28 -10.75
CA LEU A 469 5.75 -10.57 -9.37
C LEU A 469 4.32 -10.12 -9.11
N LYS A 470 3.89 -8.96 -9.64
CA LYS A 470 2.49 -8.52 -9.60
C LYS A 470 1.58 -9.52 -10.33
N TYR A 471 1.93 -9.90 -11.54
CA TYR A 471 1.16 -10.87 -12.31
C TYR A 471 1.04 -12.22 -11.61
N LEU A 472 2.11 -12.75 -11.04
CA LEU A 472 2.12 -13.98 -10.26
C LEU A 472 1.26 -13.88 -9.00
N TYR A 473 1.25 -12.71 -8.35
CA TYR A 473 0.40 -12.48 -7.18
C TYR A 473 -1.09 -12.64 -7.52
N TYR A 474 -1.52 -12.09 -8.64
CA TYR A 474 -2.92 -12.18 -9.08
C TYR A 474 -3.25 -13.53 -9.73
N ASN A 475 -2.28 -14.19 -10.36
CA ASN A 475 -2.43 -15.40 -11.15
C ASN A 475 -1.48 -16.51 -10.66
N GLN A 476 -1.71 -17.02 -9.45
CA GLN A 476 -0.83 -17.99 -8.77
C GLN A 476 -0.53 -19.25 -9.60
N ASN A 477 -1.47 -19.67 -10.43
CA ASN A 477 -1.39 -20.88 -11.26
C ASN A 477 -0.96 -20.59 -12.72
N ALA A 478 -0.63 -19.35 -13.06
CA ALA A 478 -0.23 -19.02 -14.42
C ALA A 478 1.00 -19.81 -14.85
N GLU A 479 0.92 -20.41 -16.02
CA GLU A 479 2.07 -21.07 -16.65
C GLU A 479 2.89 -20.06 -17.45
N ILE A 480 3.85 -19.44 -16.80
CA ILE A 480 4.82 -18.57 -17.47
C ILE A 480 6.03 -19.40 -17.82
N LYS A 481 6.23 -19.66 -19.12
CA LYS A 481 7.35 -20.49 -19.61
C LYS A 481 8.66 -19.71 -19.73
N ASN A 482 8.60 -18.52 -20.32
CA ASN A 482 9.74 -17.62 -20.48
C ASN A 482 9.24 -16.18 -20.40
N TRP A 483 9.87 -15.35 -19.61
CA TRP A 483 9.41 -13.99 -19.38
C TRP A 483 10.35 -12.88 -19.89
N CYS A 484 11.53 -13.23 -20.32
CA CYS A 484 12.49 -12.24 -20.81
C CYS A 484 13.07 -12.67 -22.16
N SER A 485 12.96 -11.79 -23.15
CA SER A 485 13.68 -11.90 -24.40
C SER A 485 14.92 -11.02 -24.39
N SER A 486 15.85 -11.30 -25.28
CA SER A 486 17.02 -10.42 -25.52
C SER A 486 16.67 -9.00 -25.95
N SER A 487 15.41 -8.78 -26.35
CA SER A 487 14.84 -7.46 -26.72
C SER A 487 14.16 -6.73 -25.58
N GLY A 488 14.12 -7.31 -24.36
CA GLY A 488 13.42 -6.72 -23.19
C GLY A 488 11.89 -6.84 -23.25
N LYS A 489 11.35 -7.65 -24.16
CA LYS A 489 9.91 -7.93 -24.23
C LYS A 489 9.59 -9.25 -23.55
N PHE A 490 8.41 -9.33 -22.95
CA PHE A 490 7.89 -10.60 -22.47
C PHE A 490 7.60 -11.53 -23.65
N VAL A 491 7.93 -12.80 -23.48
CA VAL A 491 7.60 -13.86 -24.47
C VAL A 491 6.17 -14.38 -24.23
N ASP A 492 5.64 -14.17 -23.03
CA ASP A 492 4.29 -14.53 -22.68
C ASP A 492 3.34 -13.37 -23.00
N GLU A 493 2.36 -13.60 -23.90
CA GLU A 493 1.43 -12.58 -24.37
C GLU A 493 0.58 -11.98 -23.23
N ASN A 494 0.16 -12.80 -22.25
CA ASN A 494 -0.62 -12.34 -21.12
C ASN A 494 0.20 -11.42 -20.21
N LEU A 495 1.48 -11.71 -20.07
CA LEU A 495 2.40 -10.88 -19.29
C LEU A 495 2.71 -9.56 -19.99
N GLU A 496 2.84 -9.57 -21.31
CA GLU A 496 3.03 -8.35 -22.09
C GLU A 496 1.77 -7.47 -22.08
N GLU A 497 0.60 -8.08 -22.16
CA GLU A 497 -0.68 -7.38 -22.01
C GLU A 497 -0.81 -6.77 -20.59
N PHE A 498 -0.53 -7.53 -19.55
CA PHE A 498 -0.52 -7.04 -18.17
C PHE A 498 0.41 -5.83 -17.99
N LYS A 499 1.62 -5.90 -18.56
CA LYS A 499 2.57 -4.79 -18.50
C LYS A 499 2.04 -3.54 -19.21
N ARG A 500 1.41 -3.68 -20.36
CA ARG A 500 0.84 -2.53 -21.11
C ARG A 500 -0.18 -1.77 -20.29
N TYR A 501 -1.01 -2.47 -19.55
CA TYR A 501 -2.03 -1.86 -18.70
C TYR A 501 -1.46 -1.23 -17.43
N GLU A 502 -0.43 -1.81 -16.82
CA GLU A 502 0.21 -1.24 -15.62
C GLU A 502 1.05 0.02 -15.93
N VAL A 503 1.44 0.21 -17.19
CA VAL A 503 2.23 1.36 -17.66
C VAL A 503 1.34 2.48 -18.23
N ALA A 504 0.12 2.17 -18.63
CA ALA A 504 -0.84 3.15 -19.14
C ALA A 504 -1.49 3.96 -18.01
#